data_b12c288c7fdbc3f1310522169fbd7280
#
_entry.id   b12c288c7fdbc3f1310522169fbd7280
#
_cell.length_a   1.000
_cell.length_b   1.000
_cell.length_c   1.000
_cell.angle_alpha   90.00
_cell.angle_beta   90.00
_cell.angle_gamma   90.00
#
_symmetry.space_group_name_H-M   'P 1'
#
loop_
_entity.id
_entity.type
_entity.pdbx_description
1 polymer ?
#
loop_
_entity_poly.entity_id
_entity_poly.type
_entity_poly.pdbx_seq_one_letter_code
_entity_poly.pdbx_strand_id
1 'polypeptide(L)'
;MIWIAYKPQVRTSATEQTEQAGAALAPSPSASPESLPSSAESAPVEQPQVQQPSAPQESEKSDGGGGGGGGGGGDAKKPATKPAPKPVVPAKNILLRNTTSHMCAELPGREKGVPDGPVQQAVCDDTDGDNQIWDLEVKYEKGGPGGAPLFQIRNIKDRFCMDLPDHGSAAVGTPVTEFHCDSTTATDNQLWWVDKQESGDYWIRNFASNQKCLGVEGANGGALFSKMVLDNCSNVDDQEWEIIHPKKG
;
A
#
# COMPACT_ATOMS: atom_id res chain seq x y z
N MET A 1 38.08 14.06 -50.20
CA MET A 1 36.83 14.08 -49.44
C MET A 1 35.73 13.60 -50.35
N ILE A 2 35.26 12.35 -50.15
CA ILE A 2 34.22 11.76 -51.03
C ILE A 2 32.96 11.65 -50.14
N TRP A 3 31.91 12.35 -50.55
CA TRP A 3 30.59 12.28 -49.93
C TRP A 3 29.82 11.10 -50.53
N ILE A 4 29.52 10.09 -49.76
CA ILE A 4 28.62 9.00 -50.17
C ILE A 4 27.21 9.36 -49.63
N ALA A 5 26.32 9.67 -50.59
CA ALA A 5 24.91 9.91 -50.30
C ALA A 5 24.16 8.58 -50.06
N TYR A 6 23.59 8.41 -48.91
CA TYR A 6 22.73 7.29 -48.57
C TYR A 6 21.29 7.59 -48.98
N LYS A 7 20.73 6.78 -49.90
CA LYS A 7 19.32 6.84 -50.27
C LYS A 7 18.52 5.84 -49.43
N PRO A 8 17.41 6.25 -48.78
CA PRO A 8 16.52 5.30 -48.13
C PRO A 8 15.66 4.57 -49.16
N GLN A 9 15.64 3.23 -49.03
CA GLN A 9 14.75 2.35 -49.79
C GLN A 9 13.38 2.32 -49.12
N VAL A 10 12.36 2.74 -49.83
CA VAL A 10 10.95 2.59 -49.47
C VAL A 10 10.50 1.19 -49.88
N ARG A 11 10.12 0.35 -48.93
CA ARG A 11 9.44 -0.93 -49.23
C ARG A 11 7.94 -0.70 -49.23
N THR A 12 7.34 -0.85 -50.35
CA THR A 12 5.90 -0.98 -50.57
C THR A 12 5.50 -2.44 -50.30
N SER A 13 4.66 -2.66 -49.33
CA SER A 13 4.02 -3.96 -49.10
C SER A 13 2.70 -4.02 -49.87
N ALA A 14 2.61 -4.97 -50.77
CA ALA A 14 1.39 -5.26 -51.51
C ALA A 14 0.39 -5.98 -50.63
N THR A 15 -0.85 -5.50 -50.71
CA THR A 15 -2.05 -6.10 -50.15
C THR A 15 -2.46 -7.30 -51.02
N GLU A 16 -2.54 -8.48 -50.47
CA GLU A 16 -3.25 -9.62 -51.09
C GLU A 16 -4.55 -9.86 -50.32
N GLN A 17 -5.65 -9.54 -50.97
CA GLN A 17 -7.00 -9.94 -50.59
C GLN A 17 -7.24 -11.36 -51.08
N THR A 18 -7.59 -12.23 -50.17
CA THR A 18 -8.25 -13.51 -50.50
C THR A 18 -9.65 -13.51 -49.93
N GLU A 19 -10.63 -13.30 -50.83
CA GLU A 19 -12.03 -13.68 -50.59
C GLU A 19 -12.14 -15.19 -50.49
N GLN A 20 -12.82 -15.68 -49.45
CA GLN A 20 -13.44 -17.01 -49.50
C GLN A 20 -14.78 -17.03 -48.79
N ALA A 21 -15.76 -17.44 -49.57
CA ALA A 21 -17.19 -17.46 -49.30
C ALA A 21 -17.62 -18.46 -48.25
N GLY A 22 -18.64 -18.10 -47.53
CA GLY A 22 -19.87 -18.80 -47.18
C GLY A 22 -19.83 -20.18 -46.58
N ALA A 23 -20.28 -20.30 -45.31
CA ALA A 23 -21.16 -21.39 -44.87
C ALA A 23 -21.98 -20.92 -43.67
N ALA A 24 -23.28 -20.77 -43.89
CA ALA A 24 -24.29 -20.59 -42.86
C ALA A 24 -24.47 -21.91 -42.09
N LEU A 25 -24.43 -21.86 -40.77
CA LEU A 25 -24.94 -22.95 -39.92
C LEU A 25 -25.98 -22.38 -38.95
N ALA A 26 -27.08 -23.12 -38.88
CA ALA A 26 -28.33 -22.85 -38.22
C ALA A 26 -28.24 -22.81 -36.69
N PRO A 27 -29.22 -22.22 -35.99
CA PRO A 27 -29.24 -22.07 -34.54
C PRO A 27 -29.70 -23.37 -33.85
N SER A 28 -28.98 -23.75 -32.78
CA SER A 28 -29.36 -24.81 -31.87
C SER A 28 -30.35 -24.32 -30.80
N PRO A 29 -31.22 -25.19 -30.30
CA PRO A 29 -32.38 -24.78 -29.50
C PRO A 29 -32.07 -24.49 -28.05
N SER A 30 -32.86 -23.54 -27.55
CA SER A 30 -33.05 -23.12 -26.18
C SER A 30 -33.39 -24.29 -25.25
N ALA A 31 -32.60 -24.49 -24.18
CA ALA A 31 -33.00 -25.33 -23.06
C ALA A 31 -33.54 -24.45 -21.94
N SER A 32 -34.79 -24.69 -21.57
CA SER A 32 -35.47 -24.07 -20.43
C SER A 32 -34.89 -24.53 -19.09
N PRO A 33 -34.90 -23.71 -18.05
CA PRO A 33 -34.48 -24.13 -16.72
C PRO A 33 -35.54 -24.95 -16.00
N GLU A 34 -35.15 -26.11 -15.53
CA GLU A 34 -35.94 -26.91 -14.59
C GLU A 34 -36.00 -26.27 -13.22
N SER A 35 -37.21 -26.23 -12.69
CA SER A 35 -37.55 -25.76 -11.36
C SER A 35 -37.08 -26.70 -10.27
N LEU A 36 -36.33 -26.18 -9.28
CA LEU A 36 -35.98 -26.86 -8.04
C LEU A 36 -37.12 -26.75 -7.02
N PRO A 37 -37.41 -27.80 -6.25
CA PRO A 37 -38.43 -27.75 -5.20
C PRO A 37 -37.90 -27.04 -3.94
N SER A 38 -38.77 -26.13 -3.44
CA SER A 38 -38.70 -25.54 -2.12
C SER A 38 -39.09 -26.61 -1.09
N SER A 39 -38.26 -26.75 -0.04
CA SER A 39 -38.65 -27.04 1.34
C SER A 39 -37.47 -27.54 2.17
N ALA A 40 -37.02 -26.76 3.11
CA ALA A 40 -36.53 -27.23 4.41
C ALA A 40 -36.62 -26.08 5.41
N GLU A 41 -37.56 -26.17 6.21
CA GLU A 41 -37.83 -25.94 7.62
C GLU A 41 -36.69 -25.32 8.45
N SER A 42 -36.99 -24.17 9.04
CA SER A 42 -36.13 -23.41 9.96
C SER A 42 -36.09 -24.08 11.34
N ALA A 43 -34.94 -24.46 11.81
CA ALA A 43 -34.69 -24.71 13.22
C ALA A 43 -34.02 -23.48 13.85
N PRO A 44 -34.39 -23.10 15.11
CA PRO A 44 -33.80 -21.93 15.75
C PRO A 44 -32.41 -22.26 16.25
N VAL A 45 -31.42 -21.49 15.82
CA VAL A 45 -30.07 -21.53 16.38
C VAL A 45 -30.04 -20.66 17.62
N GLU A 46 -29.80 -21.31 18.75
CA GLU A 46 -29.55 -20.74 20.07
C GLU A 46 -28.32 -19.83 20.05
N GLN A 47 -28.48 -18.57 20.41
CA GLN A 47 -27.39 -17.60 20.53
C GLN A 47 -26.55 -17.91 21.76
N PRO A 48 -25.20 -17.97 21.67
CA PRO A 48 -24.35 -17.97 22.84
C PRO A 48 -24.37 -16.57 23.48
N GLN A 49 -24.75 -16.53 24.74
CA GLN A 49 -24.64 -15.34 25.61
C GLN A 49 -23.18 -14.96 25.77
N VAL A 50 -22.83 -13.78 25.30
CA VAL A 50 -21.53 -13.14 25.56
C VAL A 50 -21.54 -12.66 27.03
N GLN A 51 -20.71 -13.30 27.86
CA GLN A 51 -20.43 -12.84 29.22
C GLN A 51 -19.60 -11.55 29.15
N GLN A 52 -20.16 -10.53 29.76
CA GLN A 52 -19.55 -9.22 29.96
C GLN A 52 -18.40 -9.35 31.01
N PRO A 53 -17.20 -8.84 30.72
CA PRO A 53 -16.14 -8.79 31.75
C PRO A 53 -16.45 -7.71 32.77
N SER A 54 -16.43 -8.13 34.07
CA SER A 54 -16.61 -7.25 35.21
C SER A 54 -15.46 -6.26 35.35
N ALA A 55 -15.79 -5.03 35.70
CA ALA A 55 -14.86 -3.94 35.97
C ALA A 55 -13.97 -4.25 37.18
N PRO A 56 -12.70 -3.78 37.19
CA PRO A 56 -11.85 -3.88 38.41
C PRO A 56 -12.30 -2.90 39.48
N GLN A 57 -12.44 -3.45 40.71
CA GLN A 57 -12.67 -2.66 41.91
C GLN A 57 -11.45 -1.79 42.25
N GLU A 58 -11.73 -0.56 42.50
CA GLU A 58 -10.88 0.43 43.16
C GLU A 58 -10.57 -0.05 44.61
N SER A 59 -9.29 -0.16 44.95
CA SER A 59 -8.87 -0.38 46.33
C SER A 59 -8.35 0.92 46.92
N GLU A 60 -9.01 1.30 47.99
CA GLU A 60 -8.75 2.49 48.77
C GLU A 60 -7.39 2.48 49.49
N LYS A 61 -6.83 3.63 49.51
CA LYS A 61 -5.99 4.40 50.42
C LYS A 61 -5.65 3.73 51.76
N SER A 62 -4.35 3.68 52.04
CA SER A 62 -3.83 3.62 53.42
C SER A 62 -2.78 4.72 53.57
N ASP A 63 -3.13 5.64 54.48
CA ASP A 63 -2.28 6.66 55.08
C ASP A 63 -1.30 6.00 56.06
N GLY A 64 -0.07 6.54 56.11
CA GLY A 64 0.89 6.18 57.13
C GLY A 64 2.14 7.06 57.04
N GLY A 65 2.14 8.07 57.88
CA GLY A 65 3.11 9.13 57.98
C GLY A 65 4.47 8.77 58.55
N GLY A 66 5.35 9.72 58.50
CA GLY A 66 6.43 9.89 59.48
C GLY A 66 7.84 10.06 58.93
N GLY A 67 8.32 11.27 58.89
CA GLY A 67 9.57 11.63 59.55
C GLY A 67 10.86 11.71 58.79
N GLY A 68 11.28 12.92 58.53
CA GLY A 68 12.60 13.38 59.00
C GLY A 68 13.84 13.26 58.10
N GLY A 69 14.31 14.40 57.63
CA GLY A 69 15.66 14.80 57.86
C GLY A 69 16.72 14.57 56.79
N GLY A 70 17.32 15.66 56.32
CA GLY A 70 18.74 15.65 56.04
C GLY A 70 19.16 15.99 54.62
N GLY A 71 19.66 17.20 54.48
CA GLY A 71 20.23 17.82 53.26
C GLY A 71 21.39 17.09 52.64
N GLY A 72 21.57 17.39 51.37
CA GLY A 72 22.71 17.02 50.57
C GLY A 72 22.51 17.51 49.14
N GLY A 73 22.96 18.75 48.90
CA GLY A 73 23.01 19.30 47.56
C GLY A 73 24.02 18.49 46.73
N GLY A 74 23.52 17.76 45.81
CA GLY A 74 24.27 17.14 44.73
C GLY A 74 23.57 17.50 43.45
N ASP A 75 24.17 18.37 42.63
CA ASP A 75 23.76 18.65 41.27
C ASP A 75 23.77 17.36 40.47
N ALA A 76 22.66 16.61 40.57
CA ALA A 76 22.42 15.47 39.71
C ALA A 76 22.23 16.01 38.28
N LYS A 77 23.29 15.98 37.50
CA LYS A 77 23.29 16.21 36.09
C LYS A 77 22.20 15.36 35.49
N LYS A 78 21.07 16.00 35.15
CA LYS A 78 19.92 15.37 34.49
C LYS A 78 20.45 14.55 33.33
N PRO A 79 20.17 13.22 33.23
CA PRO A 79 20.61 12.42 32.12
C PRO A 79 20.11 13.10 30.84
N ALA A 80 21.03 13.36 29.90
CA ALA A 80 20.66 13.88 28.60
C ALA A 80 19.71 12.88 27.95
N THR A 81 18.46 13.23 27.90
CA THR A 81 17.43 12.42 27.19
C THR A 81 17.86 12.40 25.72
N LYS A 82 18.22 11.21 25.24
CA LYS A 82 18.47 11.00 23.81
C LYS A 82 17.26 11.56 23.06
N PRO A 83 17.46 12.44 22.04
CA PRO A 83 16.35 12.98 21.28
C PRO A 83 15.47 11.83 20.78
N ALA A 84 14.15 11.97 20.93
CA ALA A 84 13.22 11.03 20.36
C ALA A 84 13.48 10.91 18.85
N PRO A 85 13.44 9.71 18.28
CA PRO A 85 13.62 9.53 16.86
C PRO A 85 12.59 10.39 16.12
N LYS A 86 13.03 11.10 15.08
CA LYS A 86 12.14 11.92 14.26
C LYS A 86 11.08 11.01 13.62
N PRO A 87 9.80 11.48 13.56
CA PRO A 87 8.77 10.74 12.87
C PRO A 87 9.16 10.57 11.39
N VAL A 88 8.88 9.41 10.82
CA VAL A 88 9.19 9.10 9.42
C VAL A 88 8.23 9.79 8.45
N VAL A 89 7.04 10.17 8.92
CA VAL A 89 6.03 10.92 8.14
C VAL A 89 5.72 12.24 8.84
N PRO A 90 5.43 13.32 8.09
CA PRO A 90 5.44 13.41 6.63
C PRO A 90 6.84 13.26 6.02
N ALA A 91 6.92 12.72 4.81
CA ALA A 91 8.15 12.60 4.05
C ALA A 91 7.94 13.11 2.62
N LYS A 92 8.96 13.70 2.03
CA LYS A 92 8.90 14.23 0.66
C LYS A 92 10.09 13.76 -0.16
N ASN A 93 9.81 13.56 -1.46
CA ASN A 93 10.83 13.13 -2.41
C ASN A 93 11.57 11.88 -1.92
N ILE A 94 10.82 10.82 -1.65
CA ILE A 94 11.37 9.56 -1.16
C ILE A 94 11.22 8.45 -2.21
N LEU A 95 12.07 7.44 -2.09
CA LEU A 95 11.87 6.13 -2.70
C LEU A 95 11.27 5.19 -1.65
N LEU A 96 10.34 4.35 -2.06
CA LEU A 96 9.85 3.21 -1.30
C LEU A 96 10.56 1.96 -1.81
N ARG A 97 11.58 1.48 -1.08
CA ARG A 97 12.35 0.30 -1.47
C ARG A 97 11.90 -0.92 -0.69
N ASN A 98 11.54 -1.98 -1.38
CA ASN A 98 11.24 -3.25 -0.76
C ASN A 98 12.50 -3.89 -0.19
N THR A 99 12.46 -4.40 1.04
CA THR A 99 13.64 -4.94 1.72
C THR A 99 14.08 -6.29 1.18
N THR A 100 13.17 -7.05 0.60
CA THR A 100 13.42 -8.40 0.05
C THR A 100 13.96 -8.32 -1.37
N SER A 101 13.27 -7.61 -2.27
CA SER A 101 13.68 -7.49 -3.67
C SER A 101 14.75 -6.42 -3.92
N HIS A 102 14.92 -5.47 -3.01
CA HIS A 102 15.74 -4.26 -3.15
C HIS A 102 15.34 -3.37 -4.34
N MET A 103 14.13 -3.55 -4.87
CA MET A 103 13.53 -2.71 -5.91
C MET A 103 12.64 -1.64 -5.31
N CYS A 104 12.37 -0.60 -6.09
CA CYS A 104 11.57 0.55 -5.68
C CYS A 104 10.19 0.55 -6.34
N ALA A 105 9.21 1.10 -5.63
CA ALA A 105 7.88 1.33 -6.17
C ALA A 105 7.94 2.34 -7.32
N GLU A 106 7.34 1.99 -8.46
CA GLU A 106 7.30 2.83 -9.66
C GLU A 106 5.95 2.72 -10.38
N LEU A 107 5.75 3.62 -11.34
CA LEU A 107 4.72 3.51 -12.38
C LEU A 107 5.32 2.86 -13.63
N PRO A 108 4.54 2.11 -14.44
CA PRO A 108 5.05 1.51 -15.67
C PRO A 108 5.68 2.54 -16.61
N GLY A 109 6.88 2.23 -17.06
CA GLY A 109 7.66 3.12 -17.90
C GLY A 109 8.31 4.25 -17.11
N ARG A 110 8.62 5.38 -17.78
CA ARG A 110 9.29 6.53 -17.15
C ARG A 110 8.41 7.78 -17.11
N GLU A 111 7.25 7.70 -17.71
CA GLU A 111 6.34 8.83 -17.86
C GLU A 111 5.32 8.89 -16.71
N LYS A 112 4.36 9.78 -16.84
CA LYS A 112 3.20 9.86 -15.96
C LYS A 112 2.37 8.60 -16.10
N GLY A 113 1.82 8.11 -15.00
CA GLY A 113 0.82 7.07 -15.03
C GLY A 113 -0.55 7.57 -15.52
N VAL A 114 -1.54 6.74 -15.37
CA VAL A 114 -2.93 7.01 -15.74
C VAL A 114 -3.84 6.57 -14.60
N PRO A 115 -5.01 7.20 -14.41
CA PRO A 115 -5.98 6.72 -13.43
C PRO A 115 -6.28 5.23 -13.62
N ASP A 116 -6.35 4.48 -12.52
CA ASP A 116 -6.44 3.02 -12.46
C ASP A 116 -5.22 2.28 -13.00
N GLY A 117 -4.13 3.00 -13.33
CA GLY A 117 -2.86 2.42 -13.73
C GLY A 117 -2.20 1.65 -12.58
N PRO A 118 -1.48 0.54 -12.87
CA PRO A 118 -0.85 -0.25 -11.81
C PRO A 118 0.37 0.46 -11.22
N VAL A 119 0.61 0.22 -9.94
CA VAL A 119 1.90 0.46 -9.31
C VAL A 119 2.69 -0.84 -9.31
N GLN A 120 3.95 -0.80 -9.68
CA GLN A 120 4.84 -1.96 -9.78
C GLN A 120 6.18 -1.67 -9.09
N GLN A 121 7.10 -2.63 -9.11
CA GLN A 121 8.47 -2.41 -8.66
C GLN A 121 9.46 -2.45 -9.82
N ALA A 122 10.53 -1.68 -9.72
CA ALA A 122 11.69 -1.77 -10.63
C ALA A 122 13.00 -1.47 -9.93
N VAL A 123 14.11 -1.60 -10.67
CA VAL A 123 15.41 -1.15 -10.17
C VAL A 123 15.34 0.31 -9.78
N CYS A 124 15.76 0.62 -8.56
CA CYS A 124 15.66 1.98 -8.03
C CYS A 124 16.43 2.99 -8.91
N ASP A 125 15.73 4.04 -9.30
CA ASP A 125 16.27 5.19 -10.04
C ASP A 125 15.79 6.47 -9.34
N ASP A 126 16.68 7.27 -8.80
CA ASP A 126 16.39 8.51 -8.08
C ASP A 126 16.56 9.76 -8.93
N THR A 127 16.68 9.60 -10.24
CA THR A 127 16.82 10.70 -11.19
C THR A 127 15.48 11.39 -11.47
N ASP A 128 15.52 12.68 -11.78
CA ASP A 128 14.33 13.47 -12.13
C ASP A 128 13.59 12.96 -13.39
N GLY A 129 14.25 12.09 -14.16
CA GLY A 129 13.68 11.47 -15.37
C GLY A 129 12.73 10.33 -15.09
N ASP A 130 12.76 9.77 -13.85
CA ASP A 130 11.95 8.62 -13.46
C ASP A 130 10.67 9.02 -12.71
N ASN A 131 9.80 8.05 -12.43
CA ASN A 131 8.53 8.22 -11.74
C ASN A 131 8.47 7.47 -10.39
N GLN A 132 9.63 7.10 -9.85
CA GLN A 132 9.77 6.34 -8.59
C GLN A 132 9.74 7.22 -7.33
N ILE A 133 9.61 8.52 -7.48
CA ILE A 133 9.67 9.45 -6.35
C ILE A 133 8.26 9.75 -5.84
N TRP A 134 8.12 9.62 -4.51
CA TRP A 134 6.83 9.72 -3.82
C TRP A 134 6.89 10.73 -2.67
N ASP A 135 5.74 11.30 -2.35
CA ASP A 135 5.52 12.07 -1.13
C ASP A 135 4.58 11.29 -0.19
N LEU A 136 4.88 11.23 1.11
CA LEU A 136 3.96 10.76 2.14
C LEU A 136 3.28 11.98 2.76
N GLU A 137 2.08 12.30 2.29
CA GLU A 137 1.33 13.49 2.68
C GLU A 137 0.35 13.20 3.82
N VAL A 138 0.66 13.64 5.04
CA VAL A 138 -0.25 13.45 6.19
C VAL A 138 -1.57 14.18 5.96
N LYS A 139 -2.67 13.46 6.13
CA LYS A 139 -4.05 13.97 6.04
C LYS A 139 -4.71 14.02 7.42
N TYR A 140 -4.40 13.07 8.28
CA TYR A 140 -4.91 13.01 9.65
C TYR A 140 -3.76 12.71 10.61
N GLU A 141 -3.42 13.65 11.45
CA GLU A 141 -2.28 13.56 12.38
C GLU A 141 -2.38 12.40 13.40
N LYS A 142 -3.59 11.99 13.75
CA LYS A 142 -3.89 10.97 14.76
C LYS A 142 -5.06 10.09 14.36
N GLY A 143 -5.27 9.88 13.08
CA GLY A 143 -6.43 9.14 12.56
C GLY A 143 -6.26 7.61 12.58
N GLY A 144 -5.03 7.13 12.65
CA GLY A 144 -4.70 5.71 12.56
C GLY A 144 -4.66 4.99 13.90
N PRO A 145 -4.39 3.67 13.87
CA PRO A 145 -4.24 2.84 15.06
C PRO A 145 -3.18 3.39 16.01
N GLY A 146 -3.50 3.36 17.32
CA GLY A 146 -2.60 3.91 18.34
C GLY A 146 -2.35 5.42 18.24
N GLY A 147 -3.12 6.14 17.43
CA GLY A 147 -2.91 7.56 17.15
C GLY A 147 -1.83 7.81 16.08
N ALA A 148 -1.54 6.82 15.24
CA ALA A 148 -0.61 7.00 14.12
C ALA A 148 -1.17 8.01 13.10
N PRO A 149 -0.30 8.77 12.41
CA PRO A 149 -0.71 9.61 11.30
C PRO A 149 -1.25 8.75 10.14
N LEU A 150 -2.35 9.19 9.52
CA LEU A 150 -2.79 8.67 8.23
C LEU A 150 -2.31 9.59 7.11
N PHE A 151 -1.76 9.02 6.08
CA PHE A 151 -1.21 9.76 4.94
C PHE A 151 -1.63 9.15 3.61
N GLN A 152 -1.51 9.93 2.55
CA GLN A 152 -1.56 9.47 1.17
C GLN A 152 -0.15 9.32 0.62
N ILE A 153 0.06 8.32 -0.25
CA ILE A 153 1.31 8.08 -0.97
C ILE A 153 1.13 8.66 -2.36
N ARG A 154 1.72 9.84 -2.60
CA ARG A 154 1.49 10.61 -3.82
C ARG A 154 2.71 10.60 -4.72
N ASN A 155 2.53 10.21 -5.96
CA ASN A 155 3.59 10.31 -6.96
C ASN A 155 3.90 11.77 -7.28
N ILE A 156 5.18 12.14 -7.37
CA ILE A 156 5.55 13.53 -7.63
C ILE A 156 5.41 13.92 -9.11
N LYS A 157 5.48 12.96 -10.04
CA LYS A 157 5.50 13.21 -11.47
C LYS A 157 4.11 13.48 -12.05
N ASP A 158 3.10 12.71 -11.66
CA ASP A 158 1.73 12.88 -12.13
C ASP A 158 0.76 13.44 -11.09
N ARG A 159 1.11 13.36 -9.82
CA ARG A 159 0.33 13.86 -8.68
C ARG A 159 -0.86 12.97 -8.32
N PHE A 160 -0.92 11.73 -8.81
CA PHE A 160 -1.87 10.74 -8.36
C PHE A 160 -1.41 10.08 -7.06
N CYS A 161 -2.33 9.43 -6.37
CA CYS A 161 -2.08 8.73 -5.12
C CYS A 161 -2.20 7.23 -5.32
N MET A 162 -1.39 6.44 -4.58
CA MET A 162 -1.61 5.00 -4.48
C MET A 162 -3.00 4.74 -3.95
N ASP A 163 -3.72 3.88 -4.65
CA ASP A 163 -5.12 3.59 -4.50
C ASP A 163 -5.39 2.08 -4.58
N LEU A 164 -6.58 1.70 -4.20
CA LEU A 164 -7.11 0.35 -4.43
C LEU A 164 -8.41 0.47 -5.23
N PRO A 165 -8.68 -0.47 -6.14
CA PRO A 165 -9.92 -0.45 -6.92
C PRO A 165 -11.16 -0.34 -6.02
N ASP A 166 -12.16 0.38 -6.48
CA ASP A 166 -13.41 0.65 -5.78
C ASP A 166 -13.22 1.49 -4.50
N HIS A 167 -14.09 1.34 -3.53
CA HIS A 167 -14.06 2.02 -2.25
C HIS A 167 -14.07 1.02 -1.09
N GLY A 168 -13.52 1.43 0.06
CA GLY A 168 -13.54 0.63 1.27
C GLY A 168 -12.49 -0.46 1.31
N SER A 169 -12.82 -1.57 1.97
CA SER A 169 -11.85 -2.65 2.22
C SER A 169 -11.61 -3.51 0.99
N ALA A 170 -10.36 -3.71 0.64
CA ALA A 170 -9.94 -4.63 -0.41
C ALA A 170 -9.43 -5.97 0.16
N ALA A 171 -9.47 -7.01 -0.68
CA ALA A 171 -9.00 -8.35 -0.34
C ALA A 171 -7.47 -8.49 -0.47
N VAL A 172 -6.89 -9.55 0.10
CA VAL A 172 -5.51 -9.97 -0.20
C VAL A 172 -5.39 -10.27 -1.69
N GLY A 173 -4.25 -9.88 -2.28
CA GLY A 173 -3.98 -10.02 -3.71
C GLY A 173 -4.57 -8.90 -4.57
N THR A 174 -5.32 -7.94 -4.00
CA THR A 174 -5.81 -6.79 -4.77
C THR A 174 -4.62 -5.95 -5.24
N PRO A 175 -4.48 -5.70 -6.56
CA PRO A 175 -3.44 -4.83 -7.08
C PRO A 175 -3.59 -3.39 -6.57
N VAL A 176 -2.48 -2.79 -6.22
CA VAL A 176 -2.41 -1.35 -5.94
C VAL A 176 -2.35 -0.61 -7.27
N THR A 177 -3.20 0.37 -7.42
CA THR A 177 -3.29 1.26 -8.57
C THR A 177 -2.92 2.69 -8.15
N GLU A 178 -3.04 3.62 -9.06
CA GLU A 178 -3.01 5.05 -8.76
C GLU A 178 -4.29 5.72 -9.25
N PHE A 179 -4.74 6.73 -8.51
CA PHE A 179 -5.92 7.50 -8.87
C PHE A 179 -5.82 8.94 -8.37
N HIS A 180 -6.80 9.76 -8.70
CA HIS A 180 -6.93 11.10 -8.16
C HIS A 180 -6.95 11.05 -6.63
N CYS A 181 -6.08 11.84 -5.99
CA CYS A 181 -6.01 11.85 -4.53
C CYS A 181 -7.31 12.34 -3.90
N ASP A 182 -7.94 11.50 -3.11
CA ASP A 182 -9.09 11.83 -2.27
C ASP A 182 -8.83 11.36 -0.83
N SER A 183 -8.95 12.26 0.12
CA SER A 183 -8.77 11.96 1.54
C SER A 183 -10.01 12.28 2.36
N THR A 184 -11.14 12.56 1.68
CA THR A 184 -12.30 13.17 2.32
C THR A 184 -13.16 12.19 3.09
N THR A 185 -13.02 10.88 2.88
CA THR A 185 -13.90 9.87 3.47
C THR A 185 -13.15 8.77 4.21
N ALA A 186 -13.74 8.30 5.30
CA ALA A 186 -13.30 7.08 5.98
C ALA A 186 -13.55 5.81 5.14
N THR A 187 -14.23 5.93 4.01
CA THR A 187 -14.51 4.84 3.06
C THR A 187 -13.53 4.79 1.91
N ASP A 188 -12.81 5.89 1.65
CA ASP A 188 -11.73 5.90 0.68
C ASP A 188 -10.57 5.03 1.16
N ASN A 189 -9.96 4.27 0.25
CA ASN A 189 -8.92 3.32 0.56
C ASN A 189 -7.50 3.82 0.22
N GLN A 190 -7.33 5.12 -0.03
CA GLN A 190 -6.05 5.79 -0.28
C GLN A 190 -5.30 6.21 1.00
N LEU A 191 -5.84 5.91 2.18
CA LEU A 191 -5.21 6.25 3.44
C LEU A 191 -4.35 5.10 3.96
N TRP A 192 -3.11 5.44 4.24
CA TRP A 192 -2.09 4.52 4.70
C TRP A 192 -1.47 5.01 6.00
N TRP A 193 -0.83 4.10 6.74
CA TRP A 193 -0.02 4.42 7.91
C TRP A 193 1.19 3.49 7.97
N VAL A 194 2.23 3.92 8.68
CA VAL A 194 3.45 3.12 8.84
C VAL A 194 3.50 2.49 10.22
N ASP A 195 3.84 1.21 10.25
CA ASP A 195 4.09 0.42 11.44
C ASP A 195 5.55 -0.01 11.44
N LYS A 196 6.33 0.58 12.36
CA LYS A 196 7.77 0.35 12.42
C LYS A 196 8.05 -1.03 12.99
N GLN A 197 8.86 -1.82 12.28
CA GLN A 197 9.25 -3.16 12.67
C GLN A 197 10.53 -3.15 13.50
N GLU A 198 10.84 -4.28 14.15
CA GLU A 198 12.06 -4.44 14.96
C GLU A 198 13.35 -4.37 14.11
N SER A 199 13.27 -4.75 12.83
CA SER A 199 14.33 -4.58 11.84
C SER A 199 14.75 -3.11 11.67
N GLY A 200 13.81 -2.19 11.92
CA GLY A 200 13.95 -0.76 11.67
C GLY A 200 13.22 -0.30 10.44
N ASP A 201 12.76 -1.22 9.60
CA ASP A 201 11.96 -1.03 8.42
C ASP A 201 10.48 -0.83 8.75
N TYR A 202 9.63 -0.69 7.76
CA TYR A 202 8.24 -0.31 7.96
C TYR A 202 7.30 -1.24 7.20
N TRP A 203 6.24 -1.68 7.86
CA TRP A 203 5.03 -2.06 7.16
C TRP A 203 4.25 -0.82 6.80
N ILE A 204 3.85 -0.72 5.54
CA ILE A 204 2.94 0.31 5.04
C ILE A 204 1.55 -0.33 4.98
N ARG A 205 0.66 0.10 5.88
CA ARG A 205 -0.64 -0.55 6.07
C ARG A 205 -1.78 0.28 5.50
N ASN A 206 -2.68 -0.37 4.78
CA ASN A 206 -3.89 0.28 4.29
C ASN A 206 -4.93 0.38 5.41
N PHE A 207 -5.41 1.58 5.67
CA PHE A 207 -6.33 1.84 6.77
C PHE A 207 -7.71 1.22 6.55
N ALA A 208 -8.28 1.34 5.33
CA ALA A 208 -9.62 0.82 5.01
C ALA A 208 -9.65 -0.72 4.91
N SER A 209 -8.53 -1.37 4.60
CA SER A 209 -8.45 -2.79 4.29
C SER A 209 -8.02 -3.65 5.47
N ASN A 210 -8.57 -3.41 6.66
CA ASN A 210 -8.29 -4.17 7.88
C ASN A 210 -6.79 -4.25 8.20
N GLN A 211 -6.07 -3.15 7.98
CA GLN A 211 -4.63 -3.01 8.27
C GLN A 211 -3.72 -3.97 7.49
N LYS A 212 -4.16 -4.43 6.30
CA LYS A 212 -3.31 -5.19 5.40
C LYS A 212 -2.11 -4.36 4.92
N CYS A 213 -1.04 -5.03 4.56
CA CYS A 213 0.22 -4.43 4.17
C CYS A 213 0.33 -4.27 2.66
N LEU A 214 1.02 -3.22 2.25
CA LEU A 214 1.59 -3.10 0.91
C LEU A 214 2.67 -4.16 0.75
N GLY A 215 2.52 -5.01 -0.25
CA GLY A 215 3.46 -6.06 -0.63
C GLY A 215 3.71 -6.05 -2.13
N VAL A 216 4.42 -7.06 -2.59
CA VAL A 216 4.75 -7.28 -4.00
C VAL A 216 4.15 -8.59 -4.48
N GLU A 217 3.57 -8.62 -5.66
CA GLU A 217 3.02 -9.84 -6.26
C GLU A 217 4.11 -10.89 -6.51
N GLY A 218 3.90 -12.10 -6.01
CA GLY A 218 4.82 -13.23 -6.14
C GLY A 218 5.55 -13.57 -4.85
N ALA A 219 6.31 -14.66 -4.85
CA ALA A 219 7.07 -15.09 -3.70
C ALA A 219 8.48 -14.44 -3.68
N ASN A 220 9.07 -14.30 -2.48
CA ASN A 220 10.44 -13.81 -2.29
C ASN A 220 10.69 -12.41 -2.89
N GLY A 221 9.74 -11.52 -2.74
CA GLY A 221 9.85 -10.15 -3.24
C GLY A 221 9.51 -9.98 -4.72
N GLY A 222 8.95 -11.00 -5.35
CA GLY A 222 8.54 -10.92 -6.75
C GLY A 222 9.68 -10.76 -7.75
N ALA A 223 9.33 -10.48 -8.99
CA ALA A 223 10.27 -10.23 -10.09
C ALA A 223 10.31 -8.75 -10.47
N LEU A 224 11.20 -8.40 -11.39
CA LEU A 224 11.20 -7.09 -12.03
C LEU A 224 9.82 -6.85 -12.69
N PHE A 225 9.24 -5.68 -12.42
CA PHE A 225 7.90 -5.27 -12.85
C PHE A 225 6.73 -6.05 -12.21
N SER A 226 6.96 -6.81 -11.13
CA SER A 226 5.86 -7.32 -10.31
C SER A 226 5.03 -6.16 -9.75
N LYS A 227 3.70 -6.36 -9.74
CA LYS A 227 2.76 -5.35 -9.23
C LYS A 227 2.87 -5.23 -7.72
N MET A 228 2.58 -4.04 -7.21
CA MET A 228 2.24 -3.89 -5.81
C MET A 228 0.86 -4.46 -5.55
N VAL A 229 0.71 -5.13 -4.42
CA VAL A 229 -0.56 -5.74 -4.00
C VAL A 229 -0.80 -5.49 -2.51
N LEU A 230 -2.05 -5.65 -2.09
CA LEU A 230 -2.35 -5.82 -0.67
C LEU A 230 -2.09 -7.25 -0.23
N ASP A 231 -1.41 -7.42 0.91
CA ASP A 231 -1.20 -8.73 1.50
C ASP A 231 -1.38 -8.73 3.03
N ASN A 232 -1.39 -9.92 3.63
CA ASN A 232 -1.29 -10.04 5.06
C ASN A 232 0.12 -9.64 5.49
N CYS A 233 0.22 -8.85 6.55
CA CYS A 233 1.52 -8.42 7.05
C CYS A 233 2.32 -9.61 7.58
N SER A 234 3.57 -9.75 7.18
CA SER A 234 4.48 -10.82 7.54
C SER A 234 5.92 -10.33 7.59
N ASN A 235 6.72 -10.82 8.55
CA ASN A 235 8.15 -10.52 8.66
C ASN A 235 9.03 -11.55 7.92
N VAL A 236 8.42 -12.44 7.18
CA VAL A 236 9.13 -13.52 6.45
C VAL A 236 8.90 -13.43 4.95
N ASP A 237 8.36 -12.33 4.48
CA ASP A 237 8.00 -12.08 3.10
C ASP A 237 8.33 -10.63 2.69
N ASP A 238 7.67 -10.09 1.69
CA ASP A 238 8.00 -8.85 0.99
C ASP A 238 7.18 -7.60 1.42
N GLN A 239 6.64 -7.59 2.64
CA GLN A 239 5.82 -6.47 3.13
C GLN A 239 6.62 -5.41 3.89
N GLU A 240 7.94 -5.58 4.05
CA GLU A 240 8.79 -4.59 4.71
C GLU A 240 9.42 -3.61 3.71
N TRP A 241 9.40 -2.34 4.06
CA TRP A 241 9.82 -1.24 3.20
C TRP A 241 10.81 -0.32 3.89
N GLU A 242 11.81 0.11 3.16
CA GLU A 242 12.67 1.24 3.51
C GLU A 242 12.12 2.52 2.89
N ILE A 243 12.12 3.59 3.66
CA ILE A 243 11.80 4.95 3.21
C ILE A 243 13.11 5.70 3.01
N ILE A 244 13.52 5.85 1.77
CA ILE A 244 14.84 6.37 1.39
C ILE A 244 14.70 7.80 0.90
N HIS A 245 15.50 8.70 1.45
CA HIS A 245 15.67 10.05 0.90
C HIS A 245 16.82 10.03 -0.11
N PRO A 246 16.54 10.24 -1.41
CA PRO A 246 17.60 10.37 -2.41
C PRO A 246 18.61 11.44 -2.02
N LYS A 247 19.88 11.17 -2.25
CA LYS A 247 20.91 12.20 -2.12
C LYS A 247 20.73 13.15 -3.30
N LYS A 248 20.40 14.41 -3.02
CA LYS A 248 20.48 15.43 -4.05
C LYS A 248 21.91 15.45 -4.58
N GLY A 249 22.06 15.08 -5.85
CA GLY A 249 23.32 15.17 -6.57
C GLY A 249 23.80 16.61 -6.75
#